data_3ad4434a52d62adcdb09f7231fc725a4
#
_entry.id   3ad4434a52d62adcdb09f7231fc725a4
#
_cell.length_a   1.000
_cell.length_b   1.000
_cell.length_c   1.000
_cell.angle_alpha   90.00
_cell.angle_beta   90.00
_cell.angle_gamma   90.00
#
_symmetry.space_group_name_H-M   'P 1'
#
loop_
_entity.id
_entity.type
_entity.pdbx_description
1 polymer ?
#
loop_
_entity_poly.entity_id
_entity_poly.type
_entity_poly.pdbx_seq_one_letter_code
_entity_poly.pdbx_strand_id
1 'polypeptide(L)'
;MKNAMYMYIRMFVMMILSLYTSRIILQTLGFENYGIYNIVGGIVVFFSFLNNGLSTATKRYITANIADNDIEKGRHTFNICIQAHLLISAIIFVLAELLGPLFIKYYLNIPEEREIATQIVYQVSVFTAILSILQSPLSATIVAYERLNIYAYYSIIDVVLKLLIIYLIQVLPGDKLITYSFLLLAACVINFVFYHIYCYRNFSICRHKKIRDKDMLKEIFKFMSWNTMGQVAVVGSNQGVSVLINMFHSVTANAAMGVSNSITNIIGQFTSNFMVAFNPQIIKSYNLNEFDYLRSLVLLSTKITSYLYILFIIPVIFEIDKVLTLWLGDYPPYSVEFCIFTLCCMYIDSISAPICMVIYSQTNIKNYQIVISSVYSLCFFVGWIVLLWGGAPYSVMIVRFFIFVCLLALRLYFLKKLFLQFDLKEWLVEIVLKSSIIVFISTCCTLLLFNMLECQVLLHICIILLFTFSINILLMYRCGLNQSERSFINQMIKDKTKQFRK
;
A
#
# COMPACT_ATOMS: atom_id res chain seq x y z
N MET A 1 -12.13 -5.45 -21.07
CA MET A 1 -10.77 -5.10 -21.53
C MET A 1 -10.45 -3.60 -21.42
N LYS A 2 -11.28 -2.68 -21.95
CA LYS A 2 -11.00 -1.21 -21.88
C LYS A 2 -10.78 -0.70 -20.45
N ASN A 3 -11.62 -1.05 -19.48
CA ASN A 3 -11.50 -0.60 -18.09
C ASN A 3 -10.18 -1.07 -17.41
N ALA A 4 -9.74 -2.31 -17.69
CA ALA A 4 -8.46 -2.81 -17.19
C ALA A 4 -7.28 -2.01 -17.76
N MET A 5 -7.32 -1.68 -19.06
CA MET A 5 -6.28 -0.88 -19.70
C MET A 5 -6.13 0.51 -19.05
N TYR A 6 -7.26 1.21 -18.77
CA TYR A 6 -7.22 2.50 -18.06
C TYR A 6 -6.57 2.39 -16.67
N MET A 7 -6.84 1.30 -15.94
CA MET A 7 -6.26 1.09 -14.62
C MET A 7 -4.76 0.81 -14.69
N TYR A 8 -4.26 0.07 -15.69
CA TYR A 8 -2.82 -0.15 -15.88
C TYR A 8 -2.08 1.11 -16.31
N ILE A 9 -2.64 1.88 -17.28
CA ILE A 9 -2.05 3.16 -17.70
C ILE A 9 -1.96 4.10 -16.50
N ARG A 10 -3.05 4.23 -15.73
CA ARG A 10 -3.07 5.00 -14.49
C ARG A 10 -1.94 4.57 -13.54
N MET A 11 -1.78 3.25 -13.31
CA MET A 11 -0.75 2.72 -12.41
C MET A 11 0.64 3.15 -12.83
N PHE A 12 1.02 2.99 -14.12
CA PHE A 12 2.32 3.38 -14.62
C PHE A 12 2.57 4.89 -14.50
N VAL A 13 1.59 5.70 -14.88
CA VAL A 13 1.67 7.16 -14.74
C VAL A 13 1.86 7.56 -13.29
N MET A 14 1.03 7.02 -12.37
CA MET A 14 1.12 7.30 -10.94
C MET A 14 2.48 6.89 -10.35
N MET A 15 3.02 5.76 -10.77
CA MET A 15 4.32 5.27 -10.31
C MET A 15 5.46 6.21 -10.70
N ILE A 16 5.59 6.54 -12.00
CA ILE A 16 6.64 7.42 -12.50
C ILE A 16 6.54 8.80 -11.85
N LEU A 17 5.34 9.36 -11.80
CA LEU A 17 5.10 10.67 -11.23
C LEU A 17 5.35 10.69 -9.72
N SER A 18 5.01 9.61 -9.00
CA SER A 18 5.28 9.49 -7.56
C SER A 18 6.78 9.46 -7.25
N LEU A 19 7.57 8.72 -8.05
CA LEU A 19 9.03 8.70 -7.91
C LEU A 19 9.64 10.08 -8.15
N TYR A 20 9.23 10.75 -9.21
CA TYR A 20 9.70 12.09 -9.54
C TYR A 20 9.32 13.11 -8.46
N THR A 21 8.05 13.03 -8.00
CA THR A 21 7.51 13.91 -6.97
C THR A 21 8.25 13.78 -5.65
N SER A 22 8.49 12.56 -5.16
CA SER A 22 9.18 12.34 -3.88
C SER A 22 10.62 12.83 -3.90
N ARG A 23 11.33 12.71 -5.03
CA ARG A 23 12.66 13.29 -5.20
C ARG A 23 12.66 14.80 -4.99
N ILE A 24 11.79 15.50 -5.72
CA ILE A 24 11.78 16.97 -5.68
C ILE A 24 11.28 17.48 -4.32
N ILE A 25 10.30 16.81 -3.71
CA ILE A 25 9.85 17.16 -2.36
C ILE A 25 11.02 17.06 -1.37
N LEU A 26 11.77 15.97 -1.39
CA LEU A 26 12.90 15.76 -0.50
C LEU A 26 13.98 16.83 -0.70
N GLN A 27 14.32 17.15 -1.96
CA GLN A 27 15.30 18.18 -2.30
C GLN A 27 14.83 19.58 -1.92
N THR A 28 13.53 19.88 -2.06
CA THR A 28 12.97 21.20 -1.79
C THR A 28 12.75 21.45 -0.30
N LEU A 29 12.26 20.46 0.43
CA LEU A 29 12.00 20.56 1.87
C LEU A 29 13.26 20.33 2.72
N GLY A 30 14.20 19.53 2.22
CA GLY A 30 15.32 19.01 3.00
C GLY A 30 14.89 17.86 3.93
N PHE A 31 15.87 17.16 4.52
CA PHE A 31 15.62 15.94 5.29
C PHE A 31 14.77 16.17 6.52
N GLU A 32 15.02 17.26 7.24
CA GLU A 32 14.32 17.59 8.47
C GLU A 32 12.82 17.85 8.21
N ASN A 33 12.50 18.78 7.31
CA ASN A 33 11.10 19.10 6.99
C ASN A 33 10.37 17.94 6.35
N TYR A 34 11.06 17.14 5.50
CA TYR A 34 10.50 15.93 4.93
C TYR A 34 10.19 14.88 6.02
N GLY A 35 11.06 14.75 7.02
CA GLY A 35 10.84 13.89 8.19
C GLY A 35 9.65 14.36 9.03
N ILE A 36 9.54 15.67 9.31
CA ILE A 36 8.39 16.27 10.00
C ILE A 36 7.10 15.99 9.23
N TYR A 37 7.09 16.22 7.93
CA TYR A 37 5.93 15.94 7.08
C TYR A 37 5.48 14.48 7.15
N ASN A 38 6.44 13.53 7.10
CA ASN A 38 6.14 12.10 7.17
C ASN A 38 5.57 11.67 8.52
N ILE A 39 6.13 12.16 9.65
CA ILE A 39 5.62 11.79 10.97
C ILE A 39 4.25 12.40 11.24
N VAL A 40 4.06 13.67 10.90
CA VAL A 40 2.78 14.37 11.04
C VAL A 40 1.71 13.74 10.15
N GLY A 41 2.04 13.50 8.89
CA GLY A 41 1.17 12.77 7.97
C GLY A 41 0.85 11.37 8.46
N GLY A 42 1.82 10.68 9.07
CA GLY A 42 1.64 9.36 9.68
C GLY A 42 0.61 9.34 10.80
N ILE A 43 0.62 10.34 11.70
CA ILE A 43 -0.38 10.48 12.77
C ILE A 43 -1.79 10.62 12.17
N VAL A 44 -1.92 11.44 11.14
CA VAL A 44 -3.22 11.66 10.46
C VAL A 44 -3.65 10.40 9.70
N VAL A 45 -2.74 9.72 9.01
CA VAL A 45 -3.00 8.44 8.32
C VAL A 45 -3.41 7.34 9.29
N PHE A 46 -2.96 7.40 10.56
CA PHE A 46 -3.44 6.47 11.59
C PHE A 46 -4.97 6.41 11.65
N PHE A 47 -5.66 7.52 11.47
CA PHE A 47 -7.11 7.55 11.45
C PHE A 47 -7.74 7.03 10.14
N SER A 48 -6.94 6.79 9.10
CA SER A 48 -7.44 6.33 7.78
C SER A 48 -8.08 4.94 7.82
N PHE A 49 -7.78 4.12 8.84
CA PHE A 49 -8.41 2.80 8.98
C PHE A 49 -9.93 2.89 9.10
N LEU A 50 -10.44 3.94 9.75
CA LEU A 50 -11.88 4.19 9.85
C LEU A 50 -12.50 4.48 8.46
N ASN A 51 -11.81 5.28 7.66
CA ASN A 51 -12.25 5.59 6.30
C ASN A 51 -12.27 4.34 5.40
N ASN A 52 -11.25 3.47 5.48
CA ASN A 52 -11.17 2.26 4.66
C ASN A 52 -12.34 1.29 4.93
N GLY A 53 -12.69 1.09 6.20
CA GLY A 53 -13.83 0.28 6.60
C GLY A 53 -15.16 0.84 6.07
N LEU A 54 -15.37 2.14 6.22
CA LEU A 54 -16.57 2.83 5.80
C LEU A 54 -16.69 2.93 4.27
N SER A 55 -15.58 3.17 3.56
CA SER A 55 -15.53 3.18 2.09
C SER A 55 -15.93 1.82 1.50
N THR A 56 -15.46 0.72 2.11
CA THR A 56 -15.83 -0.64 1.68
C THR A 56 -17.32 -0.91 1.90
N ALA A 57 -17.87 -0.50 3.04
CA ALA A 57 -19.30 -0.59 3.31
C ALA A 57 -20.10 0.21 2.27
N THR A 58 -19.71 1.46 2.03
CA THR A 58 -20.37 2.36 1.08
C THR A 58 -20.40 1.78 -0.33
N LYS A 59 -19.27 1.27 -0.83
CA LYS A 59 -19.20 0.60 -2.15
C LYS A 59 -20.19 -0.56 -2.22
N ARG A 60 -20.22 -1.42 -1.21
CA ARG A 60 -21.12 -2.59 -1.15
C ARG A 60 -22.59 -2.18 -1.24
N TYR A 61 -23.02 -1.26 -0.37
CA TYR A 61 -24.43 -0.86 -0.30
C TYR A 61 -24.88 -0.09 -1.54
N ILE A 62 -24.05 0.79 -2.10
CA ILE A 62 -24.38 1.51 -3.33
C ILE A 62 -24.45 0.52 -4.51
N THR A 63 -23.49 -0.39 -4.67
CA THR A 63 -23.48 -1.37 -5.76
C THR A 63 -24.72 -2.28 -5.71
N ALA A 64 -25.13 -2.73 -4.51
CA ALA A 64 -26.31 -3.56 -4.34
C ALA A 64 -27.59 -2.83 -4.83
N ASN A 65 -27.75 -1.56 -4.47
CA ASN A 65 -28.95 -0.79 -4.88
C ASN A 65 -28.96 -0.40 -6.35
N ILE A 66 -27.79 -0.26 -6.99
CA ILE A 66 -27.71 -0.06 -8.45
C ILE A 66 -28.19 -1.32 -9.18
N ALA A 67 -27.86 -2.51 -8.66
CA ALA A 67 -28.33 -3.78 -9.22
C ALA A 67 -29.86 -3.92 -9.17
N ASP A 68 -30.51 -3.37 -8.14
CA ASP A 68 -31.98 -3.35 -7.99
C ASP A 68 -32.67 -2.32 -8.91
N ASN A 69 -31.95 -1.44 -9.62
CA ASN A 69 -32.46 -0.32 -10.43
C ASN A 69 -33.41 0.64 -9.68
N ASP A 70 -33.36 0.68 -8.35
CA ASP A 70 -34.19 1.55 -7.51
C ASP A 70 -33.43 2.84 -7.17
N ILE A 71 -33.72 3.92 -7.91
CA ILE A 71 -33.08 5.23 -7.74
C ILE A 71 -33.39 5.85 -6.36
N GLU A 72 -34.60 5.68 -5.84
CA GLU A 72 -34.99 6.25 -4.53
C GLU A 72 -34.28 5.52 -3.39
N LYS A 73 -34.21 4.20 -3.44
CA LYS A 73 -33.44 3.39 -2.50
C LYS A 73 -31.95 3.70 -2.60
N GLY A 74 -31.41 3.86 -3.82
CA GLY A 74 -30.03 4.29 -4.05
C GLY A 74 -29.74 5.67 -3.47
N ARG A 75 -30.64 6.65 -3.63
CA ARG A 75 -30.55 7.99 -3.05
C ARG A 75 -30.61 7.94 -1.52
N HIS A 76 -31.49 7.13 -0.98
CA HIS A 76 -31.61 6.89 0.46
C HIS A 76 -30.27 6.39 1.02
N THR A 77 -29.74 5.33 0.45
CA THR A 77 -28.47 4.71 0.85
C THR A 77 -27.29 5.69 0.74
N PHE A 78 -27.17 6.41 -0.37
CA PHE A 78 -26.10 7.39 -0.56
C PHE A 78 -26.12 8.48 0.52
N ASN A 79 -27.31 9.03 0.86
CA ASN A 79 -27.43 10.07 1.88
C ASN A 79 -27.12 9.54 3.29
N ILE A 80 -27.46 8.29 3.62
CA ILE A 80 -27.06 7.68 4.88
C ILE A 80 -25.56 7.41 4.93
N CYS A 81 -24.94 6.98 3.83
CA CYS A 81 -23.47 6.86 3.72
C CYS A 81 -22.78 8.22 3.93
N ILE A 82 -23.27 9.32 3.33
CA ILE A 82 -22.73 10.66 3.58
C ILE A 82 -22.83 11.05 5.07
N GLN A 83 -23.96 10.77 5.73
CA GLN A 83 -24.11 11.04 7.16
C GLN A 83 -23.12 10.22 8.00
N ALA A 84 -22.90 8.95 7.66
CA ALA A 84 -21.91 8.12 8.32
C ALA A 84 -20.48 8.69 8.16
N HIS A 85 -20.11 9.15 6.95
CA HIS A 85 -18.81 9.78 6.71
C HIS A 85 -18.66 11.13 7.45
N LEU A 86 -19.71 11.94 7.49
CA LEU A 86 -19.71 13.18 8.29
C LEU A 86 -19.53 12.90 9.79
N LEU A 87 -20.21 11.89 10.33
CA LEU A 87 -20.11 11.53 11.75
C LEU A 87 -18.70 11.01 12.08
N ILE A 88 -18.13 10.15 11.25
CA ILE A 88 -16.75 9.66 11.42
C ILE A 88 -15.75 10.82 11.28
N SER A 89 -15.93 11.72 10.33
CA SER A 89 -15.09 12.91 10.17
C SER A 89 -15.10 13.80 11.40
N ALA A 90 -16.29 14.00 12.01
CA ALA A 90 -16.41 14.77 13.24
C ALA A 90 -15.71 14.08 14.43
N ILE A 91 -15.85 12.76 14.57
CA ILE A 91 -15.16 11.98 15.60
C ILE A 91 -13.64 12.09 15.42
N ILE A 92 -13.14 11.91 14.20
CA ILE A 92 -11.72 12.00 13.88
C ILE A 92 -11.20 13.40 14.17
N PHE A 93 -11.95 14.44 13.79
CA PHE A 93 -11.57 15.83 14.07
C PHE A 93 -11.41 16.06 15.58
N VAL A 94 -12.41 15.69 16.38
CA VAL A 94 -12.36 15.87 17.85
C VAL A 94 -11.20 15.09 18.46
N LEU A 95 -10.99 13.84 18.06
CA LEU A 95 -9.86 13.04 18.56
C LEU A 95 -8.51 13.62 18.15
N ALA A 96 -8.38 14.07 16.89
CA ALA A 96 -7.18 14.70 16.39
C ALA A 96 -6.85 15.98 17.16
N GLU A 97 -7.85 16.88 17.37
CA GLU A 97 -7.65 18.12 18.10
C GLU A 97 -7.30 17.92 19.58
N LEU A 98 -7.91 16.92 20.23
CA LEU A 98 -7.63 16.64 21.64
C LEU A 98 -6.28 15.96 21.87
N LEU A 99 -5.92 15.00 21.01
CA LEU A 99 -4.75 14.15 21.25
C LEU A 99 -3.50 14.61 20.47
N GLY A 100 -3.68 15.12 19.26
CA GLY A 100 -2.57 15.41 18.36
C GLY A 100 -1.61 16.50 18.84
N PRO A 101 -2.08 17.70 19.21
CA PRO A 101 -1.19 18.76 19.69
C PRO A 101 -0.41 18.36 20.95
N LEU A 102 -1.08 17.66 21.88
CA LEU A 102 -0.43 17.13 23.08
C LEU A 102 0.63 16.09 22.72
N PHE A 103 0.30 15.20 21.80
CA PHE A 103 1.22 14.16 21.34
C PHE A 103 2.45 14.74 20.64
N ILE A 104 2.27 15.72 19.77
CA ILE A 104 3.36 16.43 19.08
C ILE A 104 4.27 17.09 20.10
N LYS A 105 3.71 17.79 21.07
CA LYS A 105 4.48 18.58 22.04
C LYS A 105 5.28 17.73 23.04
N TYR A 106 4.71 16.61 23.51
CA TYR A 106 5.30 15.86 24.63
C TYR A 106 6.02 14.59 24.22
N TYR A 107 5.72 14.02 23.06
CA TYR A 107 6.20 12.71 22.67
C TYR A 107 7.06 12.69 21.39
N LEU A 108 6.97 13.73 20.55
CA LEU A 108 7.76 13.77 19.32
C LEU A 108 9.04 14.59 19.54
N ASN A 109 10.13 14.07 18.99
CA ASN A 109 11.42 14.74 18.96
C ASN A 109 11.46 15.69 17.74
N ILE A 110 10.98 16.92 17.92
CA ILE A 110 10.92 17.96 16.89
C ILE A 110 11.80 19.13 17.34
N PRO A 111 12.65 19.68 16.45
CA PRO A 111 13.44 20.87 16.77
C PRO A 111 12.55 22.04 17.20
N GLU A 112 12.96 22.78 18.25
CA GLU A 112 12.19 23.88 18.82
C GLU A 112 11.81 24.94 17.79
N GLU A 113 12.72 25.25 16.86
CA GLU A 113 12.52 26.20 15.76
C GLU A 113 11.40 25.77 14.79
N ARG A 114 11.06 24.47 14.76
CA ARG A 114 10.06 23.88 13.87
C ARG A 114 8.74 23.53 14.55
N GLU A 115 8.60 23.74 15.84
CA GLU A 115 7.40 23.35 16.59
C GLU A 115 6.14 24.04 16.03
N ILE A 116 6.18 25.35 15.80
CA ILE A 116 5.03 26.12 15.26
C ILE A 116 4.69 25.63 13.84
N ALA A 117 5.70 25.45 12.98
CA ALA A 117 5.50 24.94 11.62
C ALA A 117 4.85 23.56 11.65
N THR A 118 5.31 22.69 12.55
CA THR A 118 4.77 21.33 12.72
C THR A 118 3.32 21.33 13.14
N GLN A 119 2.93 22.20 14.08
CA GLN A 119 1.54 22.34 14.52
C GLN A 119 0.63 22.81 13.37
N ILE A 120 1.07 23.82 12.60
CA ILE A 120 0.31 24.30 11.43
C ILE A 120 0.14 23.16 10.41
N VAL A 121 1.22 22.45 10.07
CA VAL A 121 1.19 21.33 9.13
C VAL A 121 0.28 20.21 9.62
N TYR A 122 0.27 19.95 10.92
CA TYR A 122 -0.64 18.99 11.55
C TYR A 122 -2.10 19.40 11.32
N GLN A 123 -2.47 20.65 11.65
CA GLN A 123 -3.83 21.15 11.46
C GLN A 123 -4.28 21.03 9.99
N VAL A 124 -3.44 21.50 9.07
CA VAL A 124 -3.72 21.40 7.62
C VAL A 124 -3.87 19.95 7.17
N SER A 125 -3.07 19.04 7.73
CA SER A 125 -3.15 17.61 7.42
C SER A 125 -4.45 16.97 7.92
N VAL A 126 -4.93 17.37 9.11
CA VAL A 126 -6.22 16.94 9.66
C VAL A 126 -7.37 17.38 8.75
N PHE A 127 -7.39 18.65 8.30
CA PHE A 127 -8.41 19.14 7.35
C PHE A 127 -8.34 18.38 6.01
N THR A 128 -7.15 18.11 5.50
CA THR A 128 -6.95 17.34 4.27
C THR A 128 -7.50 15.92 4.41
N ALA A 129 -7.28 15.26 5.55
CA ALA A 129 -7.81 13.93 5.82
C ALA A 129 -9.35 13.92 5.90
N ILE A 130 -9.95 14.91 6.55
CA ILE A 130 -11.41 15.07 6.64
C ILE A 130 -12.02 15.20 5.24
N LEU A 131 -11.46 16.05 4.40
CA LEU A 131 -11.93 16.21 3.01
C LEU A 131 -11.81 14.91 2.23
N SER A 132 -10.72 14.15 2.41
CA SER A 132 -10.51 12.84 1.78
C SER A 132 -11.57 11.82 2.23
N ILE A 133 -11.95 11.84 3.51
CA ILE A 133 -13.03 11.00 4.05
C ILE A 133 -14.37 11.36 3.42
N LEU A 134 -14.68 12.66 3.31
CA LEU A 134 -15.92 13.14 2.70
C LEU A 134 -15.98 12.91 1.18
N GLN A 135 -14.83 12.79 0.51
CA GLN A 135 -14.72 12.43 -0.90
C GLN A 135 -15.01 10.94 -1.16
N SER A 136 -14.80 10.08 -0.16
CA SER A 136 -14.89 8.63 -0.29
C SER A 136 -16.23 8.12 -0.84
N PRO A 137 -17.42 8.58 -0.39
CA PRO A 137 -18.71 8.18 -0.97
C PRO A 137 -18.86 8.54 -2.44
N LEU A 138 -18.31 9.68 -2.85
CA LEU A 138 -18.37 10.13 -4.25
C LEU A 138 -17.52 9.22 -5.14
N SER A 139 -16.29 8.91 -4.71
CA SER A 139 -15.42 7.97 -5.44
C SER A 139 -16.02 6.56 -5.48
N ALA A 140 -16.63 6.11 -4.37
CA ALA A 140 -17.33 4.84 -4.29
C ALA A 140 -18.48 4.74 -5.30
N THR A 141 -19.23 5.82 -5.47
CA THR A 141 -20.33 5.88 -6.45
C THR A 141 -19.82 5.76 -7.88
N ILE A 142 -18.75 6.48 -8.25
CA ILE A 142 -18.16 6.39 -9.60
C ILE A 142 -17.71 4.95 -9.91
N VAL A 143 -17.10 4.28 -8.93
CA VAL A 143 -16.66 2.88 -9.07
C VAL A 143 -17.85 1.94 -9.15
N ALA A 144 -18.90 2.15 -8.35
CA ALA A 144 -20.13 1.34 -8.36
C ALA A 144 -20.88 1.41 -9.68
N TYR A 145 -20.86 2.58 -10.35
CA TYR A 145 -21.39 2.76 -11.71
C TYR A 145 -20.44 2.33 -12.83
N GLU A 146 -19.34 1.64 -12.49
CA GLU A 146 -18.32 1.15 -13.43
C GLU A 146 -17.68 2.25 -14.31
N ARG A 147 -17.73 3.52 -13.89
CA ARG A 147 -17.09 4.64 -14.59
C ARG A 147 -15.60 4.74 -14.26
N LEU A 148 -14.86 3.62 -14.43
CA LEU A 148 -13.46 3.51 -14.07
C LEU A 148 -12.53 4.44 -14.86
N ASN A 149 -12.93 4.84 -16.06
CA ASN A 149 -12.22 5.86 -16.84
C ASN A 149 -12.21 7.22 -16.12
N ILE A 150 -13.33 7.65 -15.57
CA ILE A 150 -13.44 8.92 -14.82
C ILE A 150 -12.61 8.85 -13.54
N TYR A 151 -12.70 7.73 -12.82
CA TYR A 151 -11.86 7.49 -11.64
C TYR A 151 -10.37 7.57 -11.99
N ALA A 152 -9.94 7.00 -13.12
CA ALA A 152 -8.56 7.08 -13.59
C ALA A 152 -8.15 8.51 -13.93
N TYR A 153 -8.98 9.28 -14.65
CA TYR A 153 -8.68 10.68 -14.99
C TYR A 153 -8.51 11.55 -13.74
N TYR A 154 -9.41 11.45 -12.77
CA TYR A 154 -9.28 12.22 -11.52
C TYR A 154 -8.05 11.83 -10.69
N SER A 155 -7.67 10.55 -10.69
CA SER A 155 -6.44 10.13 -10.06
C SER A 155 -5.19 10.72 -10.73
N ILE A 156 -5.20 10.84 -12.07
CA ILE A 156 -4.10 11.47 -12.81
C ILE A 156 -4.07 12.99 -12.53
N ILE A 157 -5.23 13.66 -12.51
CA ILE A 157 -5.33 15.08 -12.15
C ILE A 157 -4.74 15.32 -10.75
N ASP A 158 -5.03 14.47 -9.77
CA ASP A 158 -4.46 14.57 -8.42
C ASP A 158 -2.93 14.58 -8.44
N VAL A 159 -2.32 13.70 -9.23
CA VAL A 159 -0.86 13.63 -9.33
C VAL A 159 -0.29 14.81 -10.09
N VAL A 160 -0.94 15.28 -11.16
CA VAL A 160 -0.53 16.49 -11.88
C VAL A 160 -0.60 17.72 -10.97
N LEU A 161 -1.65 17.85 -10.16
CA LEU A 161 -1.73 18.91 -9.14
C LEU A 161 -0.57 18.83 -8.14
N LYS A 162 -0.24 17.63 -7.67
CA LYS A 162 0.91 17.42 -6.78
C LYS A 162 2.24 17.79 -7.43
N LEU A 163 2.41 17.55 -8.72
CA LEU A 163 3.58 18.02 -9.47
C LEU A 163 3.62 19.56 -9.56
N LEU A 164 2.49 20.20 -9.87
CA LEU A 164 2.40 21.65 -9.91
C LEU A 164 2.75 22.27 -8.55
N ILE A 165 2.30 21.67 -7.46
CA ILE A 165 2.63 22.10 -6.09
C ILE A 165 4.15 22.17 -5.89
N ILE A 166 4.88 21.18 -6.38
CA ILE A 166 6.34 21.11 -6.22
C ILE A 166 7.05 22.27 -6.92
N TYR A 167 6.58 22.69 -8.07
CA TYR A 167 7.11 23.87 -8.74
C TYR A 167 6.70 25.17 -8.04
N LEU A 168 5.43 25.25 -7.60
CA LEU A 168 4.93 26.42 -6.88
C LEU A 168 5.69 26.67 -5.56
N ILE A 169 6.05 25.63 -4.83
CA ILE A 169 6.78 25.74 -3.56
C ILE A 169 8.20 26.31 -3.73
N GLN A 170 8.79 26.18 -4.93
CA GLN A 170 10.10 26.75 -5.24
C GLN A 170 10.03 28.25 -5.49
N VAL A 171 8.90 28.76 -5.98
CA VAL A 171 8.68 30.15 -6.38
C VAL A 171 8.02 30.96 -5.26
N LEU A 172 7.16 30.33 -4.46
CA LEU A 172 6.43 31.04 -3.40
C LEU A 172 7.35 31.38 -2.22
N PRO A 173 7.25 32.61 -1.69
CA PRO A 173 8.01 33.03 -0.49
C PRO A 173 7.44 32.37 0.76
N GLY A 174 8.28 32.25 1.81
CA GLY A 174 7.88 31.78 3.12
C GLY A 174 8.43 30.39 3.48
N ASP A 175 7.93 29.81 4.56
CA ASP A 175 8.33 28.49 5.01
C ASP A 175 7.82 27.41 4.06
N LYS A 176 8.75 26.64 3.49
CA LYS A 176 8.45 25.64 2.46
C LYS A 176 7.56 24.50 2.97
N LEU A 177 7.72 24.11 4.25
CA LEU A 177 6.93 23.03 4.84
C LEU A 177 5.47 23.46 5.03
N ILE A 178 5.25 24.67 5.53
CA ILE A 178 3.91 25.26 5.70
C ILE A 178 3.26 25.45 4.31
N THR A 179 3.98 26.09 3.38
CA THR A 179 3.48 26.33 2.02
C THR A 179 3.09 25.03 1.33
N TYR A 180 3.91 23.99 1.45
CA TYR A 180 3.63 22.67 0.89
C TYR A 180 2.33 22.07 1.43
N SER A 181 2.11 22.15 2.74
CA SER A 181 0.90 21.60 3.36
C SER A 181 -0.37 22.31 2.88
N PHE A 182 -0.35 23.65 2.79
CA PHE A 182 -1.49 24.43 2.27
C PHE A 182 -1.79 24.15 0.79
N LEU A 183 -0.75 24.00 -0.03
CA LEU A 183 -0.93 23.64 -1.43
C LEU A 183 -1.51 22.22 -1.60
N LEU A 184 -1.14 21.27 -0.75
CA LEU A 184 -1.75 19.94 -0.71
C LEU A 184 -3.23 20.01 -0.32
N LEU A 185 -3.57 20.84 0.68
CA LEU A 185 -4.97 21.06 1.03
C LEU A 185 -5.75 21.65 -0.14
N ALA A 186 -5.19 22.65 -0.83
CA ALA A 186 -5.81 23.25 -2.01
C ALA A 186 -6.05 22.21 -3.12
N ALA A 187 -5.07 21.34 -3.40
CA ALA A 187 -5.26 20.23 -4.37
C ALA A 187 -6.35 19.27 -3.92
N CYS A 188 -6.43 18.95 -2.63
CA CYS A 188 -7.49 18.09 -2.08
C CYS A 188 -8.87 18.74 -2.26
N VAL A 189 -8.99 20.05 -1.99
CA VAL A 189 -10.24 20.82 -2.22
C VAL A 189 -10.65 20.79 -3.69
N ILE A 190 -9.69 21.03 -4.60
CA ILE A 190 -9.95 20.99 -6.06
C ILE A 190 -10.48 19.61 -6.47
N ASN A 191 -9.83 18.55 -6.03
CA ASN A 191 -10.27 17.18 -6.29
C ASN A 191 -11.66 16.90 -5.72
N PHE A 192 -11.90 17.28 -4.46
CA PHE A 192 -13.21 17.12 -3.83
C PHE A 192 -14.32 17.80 -4.65
N VAL A 193 -14.08 19.03 -5.11
CA VAL A 193 -15.02 19.80 -5.93
C VAL A 193 -15.27 19.09 -7.27
N PHE A 194 -14.23 18.57 -7.94
CA PHE A 194 -14.38 17.83 -9.18
C PHE A 194 -15.24 16.56 -9.01
N TYR A 195 -14.95 15.75 -7.98
CA TYR A 195 -15.76 14.57 -7.65
C TYR A 195 -17.20 14.96 -7.34
N HIS A 196 -17.40 16.01 -6.57
CA HIS A 196 -18.73 16.50 -6.19
C HIS A 196 -19.55 16.95 -7.41
N ILE A 197 -18.99 17.84 -8.23
CA ILE A 197 -19.65 18.35 -9.44
C ILE A 197 -20.00 17.20 -10.40
N TYR A 198 -19.07 16.28 -10.61
CA TYR A 198 -19.31 15.15 -11.51
C TYR A 198 -20.44 14.24 -11.01
N CYS A 199 -20.38 13.83 -9.74
CA CYS A 199 -21.38 12.95 -9.15
C CYS A 199 -22.77 13.61 -9.13
N TYR A 200 -22.84 14.87 -8.77
CA TYR A 200 -24.12 15.60 -8.71
C TYR A 200 -24.77 15.79 -10.07
N ARG A 201 -23.96 15.97 -11.13
CA ARG A 201 -24.46 16.14 -12.51
C ARG A 201 -24.86 14.84 -13.18
N ASN A 202 -24.12 13.75 -12.91
CA ASN A 202 -24.27 12.51 -13.68
C ASN A 202 -25.06 11.42 -12.96
N PHE A 203 -25.19 11.49 -11.62
CA PHE A 203 -25.86 10.44 -10.84
C PHE A 203 -27.01 11.00 -10.02
N SER A 204 -28.23 10.60 -10.36
CA SER A 204 -29.45 11.03 -9.66
C SER A 204 -29.49 10.61 -8.19
N ILE A 205 -28.80 9.53 -7.83
CA ILE A 205 -28.70 9.06 -6.44
C ILE A 205 -27.88 10.00 -5.55
N CYS A 206 -26.97 10.82 -6.11
CA CYS A 206 -26.13 11.74 -5.35
C CYS A 206 -26.87 13.02 -4.91
N ARG A 207 -28.12 13.23 -5.36
CA ARG A 207 -28.90 14.41 -4.97
C ARG A 207 -29.25 14.36 -3.48
N HIS A 208 -28.96 15.44 -2.78
CA HIS A 208 -29.20 15.54 -1.35
C HIS A 208 -30.70 15.40 -1.02
N LYS A 209 -31.00 14.52 -0.04
CA LYS A 209 -32.32 14.34 0.54
C LYS A 209 -32.13 14.20 2.05
N LYS A 210 -32.83 15.02 2.84
CA LYS A 210 -32.75 14.91 4.31
C LYS A 210 -33.47 13.63 4.74
N ILE A 211 -32.69 12.61 5.08
CA ILE A 211 -33.17 11.29 5.47
C ILE A 211 -32.64 10.99 6.86
N ARG A 212 -33.47 10.41 7.71
CA ARG A 212 -33.07 9.91 9.03
C ARG A 212 -33.46 8.44 9.11
N ASP A 213 -32.51 7.57 8.94
CA ASP A 213 -32.66 6.13 9.11
C ASP A 213 -31.56 5.63 10.05
N LYS A 214 -31.92 5.50 11.33
CA LYS A 214 -31.01 5.07 12.38
C LYS A 214 -30.64 3.58 12.26
N ASP A 215 -31.53 2.76 11.74
CA ASP A 215 -31.33 1.32 11.64
C ASP A 215 -30.32 1.00 10.54
N MET A 216 -30.49 1.60 9.36
CA MET A 216 -29.50 1.49 8.29
C MET A 216 -28.14 2.08 8.66
N LEU A 217 -28.11 3.21 9.35
CA LEU A 217 -26.88 3.81 9.85
C LEU A 217 -26.16 2.87 10.82
N LYS A 218 -26.90 2.23 11.75
CA LYS A 218 -26.38 1.24 12.69
C LYS A 218 -25.86 0.00 11.97
N GLU A 219 -26.52 -0.44 10.92
CA GLU A 219 -26.09 -1.57 10.10
C GLU A 219 -24.76 -1.26 9.37
N ILE A 220 -24.63 -0.07 8.78
CA ILE A 220 -23.39 0.39 8.15
C ILE A 220 -22.24 0.42 9.17
N PHE A 221 -22.47 0.97 10.37
CA PHE A 221 -21.45 0.99 11.42
C PHE A 221 -21.09 -0.39 11.95
N LYS A 222 -22.06 -1.30 12.08
CA LYS A 222 -21.81 -2.68 12.47
C LYS A 222 -20.92 -3.40 11.44
N PHE A 223 -21.23 -3.25 10.16
CA PHE A 223 -20.41 -3.83 9.10
C PHE A 223 -19.00 -3.21 9.08
N MET A 224 -18.92 -1.87 9.18
CA MET A 224 -17.65 -1.14 9.25
C MET A 224 -16.80 -1.64 10.41
N SER A 225 -17.35 -1.76 11.64
CA SER A 225 -16.59 -2.12 12.84
C SER A 225 -15.85 -3.46 12.70
N TRP A 226 -16.49 -4.47 12.13
CA TRP A 226 -15.84 -5.75 11.88
C TRP A 226 -14.74 -5.68 10.82
N ASN A 227 -14.99 -4.95 9.75
CA ASN A 227 -14.00 -4.78 8.67
C ASN A 227 -12.79 -3.94 9.13
N THR A 228 -13.04 -2.98 10.02
CA THR A 228 -12.04 -2.03 10.51
C THR A 228 -11.10 -2.65 11.55
N MET A 229 -11.58 -3.61 12.36
CA MET A 229 -10.79 -4.19 13.44
C MET A 229 -9.42 -4.74 13.00
N GLY A 230 -9.36 -5.37 11.83
CA GLY A 230 -8.10 -5.84 11.26
C GLY A 230 -7.19 -4.73 10.73
N GLN A 231 -7.80 -3.67 10.20
CA GLN A 231 -7.04 -2.55 9.65
C GLN A 231 -6.33 -1.74 10.75
N VAL A 232 -6.93 -1.63 11.95
CA VAL A 232 -6.32 -0.95 13.11
C VAL A 232 -4.94 -1.51 13.43
N ALA A 233 -4.80 -2.82 13.50
CA ALA A 233 -3.53 -3.45 13.84
C ALA A 233 -2.46 -3.22 12.76
N VAL A 234 -2.85 -3.31 11.48
CA VAL A 234 -1.92 -3.10 10.34
C VAL A 234 -1.47 -1.65 10.27
N VAL A 235 -2.42 -0.70 10.28
CA VAL A 235 -2.10 0.74 10.23
C VAL A 235 -1.37 1.16 11.50
N GLY A 236 -1.81 0.67 12.67
CA GLY A 236 -1.17 0.93 13.96
C GLY A 236 0.28 0.43 14.01
N SER A 237 0.55 -0.76 13.49
CA SER A 237 1.93 -1.26 13.38
C SER A 237 2.78 -0.39 12.46
N ASN A 238 2.26 0.00 11.30
CA ASN A 238 3.02 0.82 10.34
C ASN A 238 3.32 2.21 10.89
N GLN A 239 2.32 2.90 11.39
CA GLN A 239 2.48 4.27 11.92
C GLN A 239 3.14 4.29 13.29
N GLY A 240 2.87 3.28 14.12
CA GLY A 240 3.51 3.11 15.42
C GLY A 240 5.03 2.97 15.31
N VAL A 241 5.52 2.22 14.33
CA VAL A 241 6.95 2.11 14.04
C VAL A 241 7.55 3.47 13.66
N SER A 242 6.87 4.25 12.81
CA SER A 242 7.32 5.60 12.45
C SER A 242 7.40 6.54 13.66
N VAL A 243 6.41 6.45 14.56
CA VAL A 243 6.40 7.21 15.83
C VAL A 243 7.57 6.79 16.72
N LEU A 244 7.82 5.49 16.90
CA LEU A 244 8.93 4.98 17.70
C LEU A 244 10.28 5.48 17.19
N ILE A 245 10.50 5.44 15.87
CA ILE A 245 11.74 5.94 15.27
C ILE A 245 11.94 7.43 15.59
N ASN A 246 10.89 8.23 15.56
CA ASN A 246 10.98 9.64 15.93
C ASN A 246 11.26 9.85 17.42
N MET A 247 10.54 9.16 18.31
CA MET A 247 10.67 9.29 19.75
C MET A 247 12.07 8.96 20.27
N PHE A 248 12.72 7.96 19.69
CA PHE A 248 14.03 7.48 20.16
C PHE A 248 15.21 8.04 19.39
N HIS A 249 14.99 8.53 18.16
CA HIS A 249 16.07 9.03 17.30
C HIS A 249 15.79 10.46 16.82
N SER A 250 15.40 10.62 15.56
CA SER A 250 15.27 11.95 14.97
C SER A 250 14.26 12.02 13.82
N VAL A 251 13.88 13.25 13.45
CA VAL A 251 13.06 13.50 12.25
C VAL A 251 13.77 13.08 10.97
N THR A 252 15.12 13.12 10.93
CA THR A 252 15.90 12.66 9.77
C THR A 252 15.80 11.15 9.57
N ALA A 253 15.76 10.36 10.65
CA ALA A 253 15.50 8.93 10.58
C ALA A 253 14.08 8.63 10.06
N ASN A 254 13.09 9.47 10.38
CA ASN A 254 11.75 9.39 9.78
C ASN A 254 11.75 9.76 8.30
N ALA A 255 12.61 10.67 7.85
CA ALA A 255 12.79 10.94 6.43
C ALA A 255 13.26 9.69 5.68
N ALA A 256 14.21 8.93 6.24
CA ALA A 256 14.65 7.65 5.69
C ALA A 256 13.52 6.63 5.60
N MET A 257 12.69 6.54 6.63
CA MET A 257 11.48 5.70 6.59
C MET A 257 10.49 6.16 5.50
N GLY A 258 10.34 7.48 5.29
CA GLY A 258 9.53 8.05 4.22
C GLY A 258 10.02 7.66 2.81
N VAL A 259 11.34 7.67 2.60
CA VAL A 259 11.98 7.18 1.36
C VAL A 259 11.67 5.70 1.15
N SER A 260 11.87 4.87 2.17
CA SER A 260 11.56 3.44 2.14
C SER A 260 10.08 3.17 1.84
N ASN A 261 9.16 3.92 2.44
CA ASN A 261 7.73 3.82 2.16
C ASN A 261 7.38 4.15 0.70
N SER A 262 8.10 5.09 0.08
CA SER A 262 7.90 5.42 -1.34
C SER A 262 8.22 4.24 -2.25
N ILE A 263 9.35 3.55 -2.02
CA ILE A 263 9.73 2.32 -2.75
C ILE A 263 8.69 1.21 -2.51
N THR A 264 8.29 1.04 -1.25
CA THR A 264 7.27 0.07 -0.83
C THR A 264 5.97 0.24 -1.59
N ASN A 265 5.47 1.47 -1.66
CA ASN A 265 4.21 1.77 -2.34
C ASN A 265 4.25 1.43 -3.84
N ILE A 266 5.40 1.66 -4.48
CA ILE A 266 5.58 1.37 -5.91
C ILE A 266 5.56 -0.13 -6.16
N ILE A 267 6.39 -0.89 -5.44
CA ILE A 267 6.49 -2.35 -5.61
C ILE A 267 5.17 -3.03 -5.19
N GLY A 268 4.56 -2.56 -4.10
CA GLY A 268 3.28 -3.06 -3.61
C GLY A 268 2.14 -2.92 -4.61
N GLN A 269 2.12 -1.85 -5.41
CA GLN A 269 1.11 -1.68 -6.46
C GLN A 269 1.20 -2.75 -7.55
N PHE A 270 2.40 -3.19 -7.94
CA PHE A 270 2.55 -4.28 -8.90
C PHE A 270 1.91 -5.57 -8.40
N THR A 271 2.21 -5.94 -7.17
CA THR A 271 1.70 -7.18 -6.57
C THR A 271 0.19 -7.14 -6.36
N SER A 272 -0.33 -6.01 -5.84
CA SER A 272 -1.76 -5.88 -5.61
C SER A 272 -2.57 -5.96 -6.91
N ASN A 273 -2.08 -5.34 -7.99
CA ASN A 273 -2.75 -5.41 -9.29
C ASN A 273 -2.71 -6.83 -9.88
N PHE A 274 -1.62 -7.58 -9.69
CA PHE A 274 -1.55 -8.97 -10.08
C PHE A 274 -2.58 -9.81 -9.32
N MET A 275 -2.69 -9.65 -8.01
CA MET A 275 -3.63 -10.38 -7.18
C MET A 275 -5.09 -10.09 -7.50
N VAL A 276 -5.43 -8.91 -8.04
CA VAL A 276 -6.80 -8.58 -8.48
C VAL A 276 -7.35 -9.61 -9.49
N ALA A 277 -6.50 -10.20 -10.33
CA ALA A 277 -6.91 -11.23 -11.28
C ALA A 277 -7.22 -12.60 -10.63
N PHE A 278 -6.51 -12.94 -9.55
CA PHE A 278 -6.64 -14.24 -8.87
C PHE A 278 -7.69 -14.25 -7.78
N ASN A 279 -7.87 -13.13 -7.08
CA ASN A 279 -8.77 -13.03 -5.93
C ASN A 279 -10.21 -13.53 -6.21
N PRO A 280 -10.90 -13.14 -7.31
CA PRO A 280 -12.24 -13.63 -7.59
C PRO A 280 -12.29 -15.14 -7.83
N GLN A 281 -11.26 -15.69 -8.49
CA GLN A 281 -11.18 -17.12 -8.77
C GLN A 281 -10.97 -17.93 -7.48
N ILE A 282 -10.08 -17.49 -6.59
CA ILE A 282 -9.85 -18.09 -5.28
C ILE A 282 -11.14 -18.14 -4.46
N ILE A 283 -11.87 -17.00 -4.38
CA ILE A 283 -13.14 -16.91 -3.64
C ILE A 283 -14.18 -17.85 -4.25
N LYS A 284 -14.32 -17.87 -5.58
CA LYS A 284 -15.28 -18.70 -6.30
C LYS A 284 -15.01 -20.17 -6.07
N SER A 285 -13.77 -20.62 -6.24
CA SER A 285 -13.38 -22.03 -6.09
C SER A 285 -13.55 -22.51 -4.65
N TYR A 286 -13.27 -21.65 -3.65
CA TYR A 286 -13.54 -21.94 -2.25
C TYR A 286 -15.05 -22.15 -1.98
N ASN A 287 -15.91 -21.25 -2.46
CA ASN A 287 -17.35 -21.31 -2.26
C ASN A 287 -18.02 -22.48 -3.00
N LEU A 288 -17.44 -22.93 -4.13
CA LEU A 288 -17.89 -24.09 -4.89
C LEU A 288 -17.32 -25.41 -4.37
N ASN A 289 -16.47 -25.40 -3.33
CA ASN A 289 -15.76 -26.57 -2.79
C ASN A 289 -14.85 -27.28 -3.82
N GLU A 290 -14.35 -26.54 -4.83
CA GLU A 290 -13.41 -27.04 -5.83
C GLU A 290 -11.97 -27.05 -5.28
N PHE A 291 -11.71 -27.88 -4.29
CA PHE A 291 -10.50 -27.80 -3.46
C PHE A 291 -9.21 -28.14 -4.26
N ASP A 292 -9.23 -29.04 -5.22
CA ASP A 292 -8.05 -29.37 -6.04
C ASP A 292 -7.67 -28.19 -6.94
N TYR A 293 -8.66 -27.54 -7.53
CA TYR A 293 -8.43 -26.33 -8.32
C TYR A 293 -8.00 -25.16 -7.44
N LEU A 294 -8.61 -24.98 -6.27
CA LEU A 294 -8.20 -23.98 -5.27
C LEU A 294 -6.73 -24.15 -4.85
N ARG A 295 -6.29 -25.41 -4.58
CA ARG A 295 -4.90 -25.71 -4.25
C ARG A 295 -3.95 -25.26 -5.37
N SER A 296 -4.25 -25.61 -6.61
CA SER A 296 -3.45 -25.21 -7.76
C SER A 296 -3.40 -23.70 -7.97
N LEU A 297 -4.53 -22.99 -7.75
CA LEU A 297 -4.59 -21.51 -7.81
C LEU A 297 -3.76 -20.85 -6.73
N VAL A 298 -3.83 -21.33 -5.49
CA VAL A 298 -3.04 -20.77 -4.37
C VAL A 298 -1.55 -20.99 -4.62
N LEU A 299 -1.13 -22.20 -5.03
CA LEU A 299 0.27 -22.49 -5.36
C LEU A 299 0.76 -21.62 -6.51
N LEU A 300 0.02 -21.56 -7.62
CA LEU A 300 0.39 -20.76 -8.79
C LEU A 300 0.47 -19.28 -8.49
N SER A 301 -0.55 -18.70 -7.83
CA SER A 301 -0.57 -17.28 -7.50
C SER A 301 0.54 -16.90 -6.53
N THR A 302 0.82 -17.73 -5.51
CA THR A 302 1.94 -17.50 -4.58
C THR A 302 3.29 -17.59 -5.30
N LYS A 303 3.46 -18.59 -6.18
CA LYS A 303 4.70 -18.77 -6.97
C LYS A 303 4.96 -17.56 -7.86
N ILE A 304 3.98 -17.12 -8.63
CA ILE A 304 4.13 -15.96 -9.53
C ILE A 304 4.40 -14.69 -8.73
N THR A 305 3.69 -14.48 -7.63
CA THR A 305 3.91 -13.33 -6.75
C THR A 305 5.33 -13.32 -6.18
N SER A 306 5.81 -14.48 -5.68
CA SER A 306 7.19 -14.65 -5.20
C SER A 306 8.21 -14.29 -6.28
N TYR A 307 8.03 -14.83 -7.49
CA TYR A 307 8.97 -14.60 -8.60
C TYR A 307 8.98 -13.15 -9.08
N LEU A 308 7.82 -12.51 -9.18
CA LEU A 308 7.74 -11.10 -9.50
C LEU A 308 8.50 -10.24 -8.47
N TYR A 309 8.37 -10.56 -7.18
CA TYR A 309 9.12 -9.86 -6.15
C TYR A 309 10.63 -10.08 -6.25
N ILE A 310 11.07 -11.32 -6.39
CA ILE A 310 12.50 -11.67 -6.53
C ILE A 310 13.10 -10.96 -7.75
N LEU A 311 12.35 -10.89 -8.85
CA LEU A 311 12.77 -10.26 -10.10
C LEU A 311 13.15 -8.78 -9.90
N PHE A 312 12.40 -8.06 -9.07
CA PHE A 312 12.63 -6.63 -8.81
C PHE A 312 13.49 -6.38 -7.57
N ILE A 313 13.33 -7.18 -6.50
CA ILE A 313 14.00 -6.91 -5.22
C ILE A 313 15.49 -7.19 -5.30
N ILE A 314 15.91 -8.30 -5.86
CA ILE A 314 17.34 -8.67 -5.87
C ILE A 314 18.18 -7.59 -6.56
N PRO A 315 17.91 -7.18 -7.82
CA PRO A 315 18.71 -6.15 -8.45
C PRO A 315 18.67 -4.80 -7.73
N VAL A 316 17.52 -4.45 -7.12
CA VAL A 316 17.39 -3.20 -6.36
C VAL A 316 18.21 -3.23 -5.08
N ILE A 317 18.23 -4.36 -4.33
CA ILE A 317 19.03 -4.47 -3.10
C ILE A 317 20.53 -4.34 -3.39
N PHE A 318 21.04 -4.93 -4.48
CA PHE A 318 22.45 -4.83 -4.83
C PHE A 318 22.92 -3.42 -5.15
N GLU A 319 22.05 -2.66 -5.79
CA GLU A 319 22.35 -1.32 -6.28
C GLU A 319 21.63 -0.23 -5.49
N ILE A 320 21.11 -0.55 -4.29
CA ILE A 320 20.21 0.35 -3.53
C ILE A 320 20.84 1.70 -3.26
N ASP A 321 22.12 1.74 -2.88
CA ASP A 321 22.88 2.96 -2.64
C ASP A 321 22.96 3.83 -3.91
N LYS A 322 23.39 3.23 -5.04
CA LYS A 322 23.47 3.92 -6.32
C LYS A 322 22.09 4.31 -6.87
N VAL A 323 21.08 3.46 -6.65
CA VAL A 323 19.68 3.76 -7.03
C VAL A 323 19.17 4.96 -6.24
N LEU A 324 19.40 5.01 -4.93
CA LEU A 324 19.01 6.14 -4.09
C LEU A 324 19.77 7.42 -4.51
N THR A 325 21.06 7.32 -4.76
CA THR A 325 21.88 8.46 -5.27
C THR A 325 21.36 8.95 -6.61
N LEU A 326 21.07 8.06 -7.55
CA LEU A 326 20.54 8.43 -8.87
C LEU A 326 19.14 9.04 -8.77
N TRP A 327 18.30 8.47 -7.91
CA TRP A 327 16.92 8.90 -7.76
C TRP A 327 16.79 10.20 -6.97
N LEU A 328 17.45 10.31 -5.80
CA LEU A 328 17.26 11.41 -4.85
C LEU A 328 18.41 12.44 -4.92
N GLY A 329 19.61 12.04 -5.37
CA GLY A 329 20.86 12.74 -5.17
C GLY A 329 21.37 12.43 -3.77
N ASP A 330 21.26 13.39 -2.87
CA ASP A 330 21.47 13.15 -1.44
C ASP A 330 20.24 12.51 -0.81
N TYR A 331 20.44 11.59 0.12
CA TYR A 331 19.36 10.90 0.82
C TYR A 331 19.62 10.82 2.34
N PRO A 332 18.56 10.72 3.17
CA PRO A 332 18.68 10.67 4.61
C PRO A 332 19.54 9.49 5.08
N PRO A 333 20.30 9.62 6.19
CA PRO A 333 21.05 8.52 6.80
C PRO A 333 20.10 7.34 7.12
N TYR A 334 20.62 6.11 7.07
CA TYR A 334 19.88 4.85 7.25
C TYR A 334 18.85 4.52 6.16
N SER A 335 18.75 5.29 5.07
CA SER A 335 17.78 4.99 3.99
C SER A 335 18.03 3.64 3.33
N VAL A 336 19.29 3.24 3.17
CA VAL A 336 19.70 1.95 2.59
C VAL A 336 19.15 0.80 3.41
N GLU A 337 19.44 0.81 4.72
CA GLU A 337 19.01 -0.24 5.65
C GLU A 337 17.49 -0.31 5.75
N PHE A 338 16.82 0.83 5.87
CA PHE A 338 15.35 0.88 5.86
C PHE A 338 14.76 0.28 4.59
N CYS A 339 15.31 0.61 3.43
CA CYS A 339 14.84 0.08 2.15
C CYS A 339 15.03 -1.44 2.07
N ILE A 340 16.21 -1.97 2.42
CA ILE A 340 16.51 -3.39 2.37
C ILE A 340 15.54 -4.19 3.26
N PHE A 341 15.45 -3.83 4.55
CA PHE A 341 14.58 -4.57 5.48
C PHE A 341 13.10 -4.43 5.14
N THR A 342 12.67 -3.27 4.66
CA THR A 342 11.28 -3.08 4.22
C THR A 342 10.96 -3.93 3.00
N LEU A 343 11.85 -4.02 2.02
CA LEU A 343 11.69 -4.90 0.86
C LEU A 343 11.60 -6.36 1.27
N CYS A 344 12.42 -6.81 2.23
CA CYS A 344 12.36 -8.16 2.77
C CYS A 344 11.01 -8.44 3.47
N CYS A 345 10.51 -7.50 4.29
CA CYS A 345 9.19 -7.61 4.91
C CYS A 345 8.08 -7.73 3.88
N MET A 346 8.11 -6.91 2.83
CA MET A 346 7.11 -6.93 1.76
C MET A 346 7.12 -8.23 0.98
N TYR A 347 8.27 -8.84 0.76
CA TYR A 347 8.35 -10.16 0.13
C TYR A 347 7.51 -11.18 0.91
N ILE A 348 7.70 -11.24 2.24
CA ILE A 348 6.95 -12.19 3.09
C ILE A 348 5.45 -11.89 3.07
N ASP A 349 5.06 -10.61 3.14
CA ASP A 349 3.66 -10.24 3.11
C ASP A 349 3.00 -10.58 1.75
N SER A 350 3.74 -10.39 0.65
CA SER A 350 3.25 -10.66 -0.69
C SER A 350 2.97 -12.15 -0.96
N ILE A 351 3.86 -13.03 -0.53
CA ILE A 351 3.66 -14.48 -0.67
C ILE A 351 2.54 -15.01 0.21
N SER A 352 2.17 -14.28 1.25
CA SER A 352 1.02 -14.62 2.11
C SER A 352 -0.33 -14.08 1.61
N ALA A 353 -0.34 -13.18 0.63
CA ALA A 353 -1.58 -12.57 0.13
C ALA A 353 -2.60 -13.58 -0.45
N PRO A 354 -2.22 -14.58 -1.28
CA PRO A 354 -3.15 -15.61 -1.75
C PRO A 354 -3.72 -16.46 -0.61
N ILE A 355 -2.91 -16.75 0.41
CA ILE A 355 -3.32 -17.49 1.61
C ILE A 355 -4.39 -16.71 2.38
N CYS A 356 -4.15 -15.41 2.60
CA CYS A 356 -5.11 -14.51 3.23
C CYS A 356 -6.45 -14.51 2.47
N MET A 357 -6.42 -14.55 1.13
CA MET A 357 -7.64 -14.51 0.33
C MET A 357 -8.51 -15.75 0.53
N VAL A 358 -7.91 -16.94 0.66
CA VAL A 358 -8.65 -18.16 1.03
C VAL A 358 -9.28 -18.01 2.41
N ILE A 359 -8.53 -17.50 3.38
CA ILE A 359 -9.05 -17.31 4.75
C ILE A 359 -10.19 -16.27 4.76
N TYR A 360 -10.09 -15.19 4.01
CA TYR A 360 -11.13 -14.15 3.89
C TYR A 360 -12.36 -14.62 3.10
N SER A 361 -12.29 -15.74 2.38
CA SER A 361 -13.45 -16.33 1.73
C SER A 361 -14.45 -16.94 2.73
N GLN A 362 -14.06 -17.10 3.99
CA GLN A 362 -14.93 -17.58 5.05
C GLN A 362 -15.88 -16.51 5.57
N THR A 363 -17.00 -16.98 6.13
CA THR A 363 -17.97 -16.13 6.83
C THR A 363 -17.51 -15.72 8.23
N ASN A 364 -16.70 -16.54 8.91
CA ASN A 364 -16.24 -16.29 10.28
C ASN A 364 -14.72 -16.27 10.39
N ILE A 365 -14.16 -15.08 10.29
CA ILE A 365 -12.71 -14.83 10.38
C ILE A 365 -12.28 -14.27 11.76
N LYS A 366 -13.17 -14.25 12.75
CA LYS A 366 -12.96 -13.60 14.05
C LYS A 366 -11.67 -14.07 14.73
N ASN A 367 -11.51 -15.39 14.91
CA ASN A 367 -10.35 -15.93 15.62
C ASN A 367 -9.05 -15.69 14.88
N TYR A 368 -9.05 -15.81 13.54
CA TYR A 368 -7.93 -15.46 12.70
C TYR A 368 -7.56 -13.99 12.89
N GLN A 369 -8.54 -13.09 12.79
CA GLN A 369 -8.31 -11.65 12.86
C GLN A 369 -7.75 -11.22 14.23
N ILE A 370 -8.25 -11.78 15.34
CA ILE A 370 -7.73 -11.49 16.69
C ILE A 370 -6.27 -11.91 16.79
N VAL A 371 -5.93 -13.15 16.42
CA VAL A 371 -4.55 -13.66 16.52
C VAL A 371 -3.59 -12.85 15.66
N ILE A 372 -3.93 -12.61 14.40
CA ILE A 372 -3.08 -11.86 13.46
C ILE A 372 -2.89 -10.41 13.94
N SER A 373 -3.96 -9.75 14.37
CA SER A 373 -3.89 -8.38 14.89
C SER A 373 -3.03 -8.27 16.14
N SER A 374 -3.12 -9.24 17.06
CA SER A 374 -2.28 -9.27 18.26
C SER A 374 -0.80 -9.41 17.90
N VAL A 375 -0.48 -10.28 16.94
CA VAL A 375 0.92 -10.46 16.49
C VAL A 375 1.43 -9.23 15.73
N TYR A 376 0.60 -8.57 14.91
CA TYR A 376 0.97 -7.29 14.30
C TYR A 376 1.31 -6.21 15.34
N SER A 377 0.55 -6.15 16.44
CA SER A 377 0.81 -5.19 17.52
C SER A 377 2.16 -5.42 18.21
N LEU A 378 2.72 -6.63 18.18
CA LEU A 378 4.05 -6.92 18.71
C LEU A 378 5.16 -6.13 17.98
N CYS A 379 4.95 -5.71 16.71
CA CYS A 379 5.90 -4.85 16.01
C CYS A 379 6.18 -3.56 16.78
N PHE A 380 5.14 -2.98 17.39
CA PHE A 380 5.27 -1.79 18.21
C PHE A 380 5.95 -2.09 19.55
N PHE A 381 5.46 -3.05 20.32
CA PHE A 381 5.96 -3.33 21.66
C PHE A 381 7.40 -3.87 21.67
N VAL A 382 7.71 -4.83 20.81
CA VAL A 382 9.08 -5.39 20.71
C VAL A 382 10.02 -4.34 20.11
N GLY A 383 9.58 -3.58 19.11
CA GLY A 383 10.35 -2.45 18.56
C GLY A 383 10.68 -1.41 19.62
N TRP A 384 9.73 -1.07 20.47
CA TRP A 384 9.92 -0.16 21.61
C TRP A 384 11.00 -0.69 22.58
N ILE A 385 10.93 -1.96 22.98
CA ILE A 385 11.92 -2.58 23.87
C ILE A 385 13.32 -2.54 23.24
N VAL A 386 13.45 -2.86 21.95
CA VAL A 386 14.75 -2.86 21.25
C VAL A 386 15.35 -1.45 21.22
N LEU A 387 14.53 -0.42 20.98
CA LEU A 387 14.99 0.98 20.99
C LEU A 387 15.35 1.47 22.40
N LEU A 388 14.63 1.03 23.46
CA LEU A 388 15.01 1.29 24.86
C LEU A 388 16.39 0.76 25.20
N TRP A 389 16.82 -0.34 24.58
CA TRP A 389 18.15 -0.91 24.77
C TRP A 389 19.24 -0.25 23.88
N GLY A 390 18.92 0.86 23.23
CA GLY A 390 19.86 1.61 22.39
C GLY A 390 20.03 1.04 20.98
N GLY A 391 19.04 0.30 20.47
CA GLY A 391 19.06 -0.22 19.11
C GLY A 391 19.10 0.90 18.05
N ALA A 392 19.78 0.66 16.94
CA ALA A 392 19.81 1.58 15.79
C ALA A 392 18.40 1.79 15.21
N PRO A 393 18.11 2.92 14.49
CA PRO A 393 16.77 3.22 13.96
C PRO A 393 16.17 2.08 13.12
N TYR A 394 16.97 1.41 12.30
CA TYR A 394 16.55 0.31 11.44
C TYR A 394 16.31 -1.03 12.18
N SER A 395 16.72 -1.14 13.46
CA SER A 395 16.52 -2.37 14.25
C SER A 395 15.03 -2.74 14.38
N VAL A 396 14.16 -1.74 14.39
CA VAL A 396 12.69 -1.95 14.40
C VAL A 396 12.21 -2.68 13.13
N MET A 397 12.88 -2.45 11.99
CA MET A 397 12.55 -3.18 10.74
C MET A 397 13.03 -4.64 10.81
N ILE A 398 14.13 -4.92 11.49
CA ILE A 398 14.59 -6.30 11.75
C ILE A 398 13.54 -7.04 12.61
N VAL A 399 13.08 -6.41 13.69
CA VAL A 399 11.98 -6.95 14.51
C VAL A 399 10.75 -7.23 13.67
N ARG A 400 10.36 -6.27 12.84
CA ARG A 400 9.22 -6.40 11.92
C ARG A 400 9.38 -7.58 10.97
N PHE A 401 10.57 -7.79 10.40
CA PHE A 401 10.84 -8.93 9.53
C PHE A 401 10.55 -10.27 10.22
N PHE A 402 11.05 -10.49 11.43
CA PHE A 402 10.78 -11.71 12.19
C PHE A 402 9.30 -11.88 12.53
N ILE A 403 8.62 -10.79 12.87
CA ILE A 403 7.18 -10.83 13.13
C ILE A 403 6.40 -11.20 11.85
N PHE A 404 6.81 -10.71 10.67
CA PHE A 404 6.19 -11.09 9.40
C PHE A 404 6.41 -12.56 9.06
N VAL A 405 7.57 -13.13 9.40
CA VAL A 405 7.81 -14.59 9.32
C VAL A 405 6.85 -15.35 10.23
N CYS A 406 6.67 -14.91 11.48
CA CYS A 406 5.69 -15.51 12.41
C CYS A 406 4.25 -15.39 11.87
N LEU A 407 3.89 -14.24 11.29
CA LEU A 407 2.58 -14.02 10.67
C LEU A 407 2.34 -14.98 9.50
N LEU A 408 3.35 -15.21 8.65
CA LEU A 408 3.27 -16.19 7.56
C LEU A 408 3.02 -17.60 8.10
N ALA A 409 3.76 -18.01 9.13
CA ALA A 409 3.57 -19.31 9.76
C ALA A 409 2.15 -19.48 10.34
N LEU A 410 1.62 -18.44 11.00
CA LEU A 410 0.26 -18.44 11.51
C LEU A 410 -0.78 -18.49 10.39
N ARG A 411 -0.60 -17.73 9.32
CA ARG A 411 -1.47 -17.77 8.13
C ARG A 411 -1.52 -19.17 7.51
N LEU A 412 -0.37 -19.84 7.39
CA LEU A 412 -0.29 -21.23 6.92
C LEU A 412 -0.98 -22.21 7.88
N TYR A 413 -0.83 -22.02 9.20
CA TYR A 413 -1.54 -22.82 10.19
C TYR A 413 -3.07 -22.67 10.04
N PHE A 414 -3.58 -21.45 9.94
CA PHE A 414 -5.00 -21.21 9.72
C PHE A 414 -5.48 -21.76 8.39
N LEU A 415 -4.71 -21.62 7.32
CA LEU A 415 -5.04 -22.21 6.02
C LEU A 415 -5.15 -23.74 6.12
N LYS A 416 -4.19 -24.41 6.77
CA LYS A 416 -4.21 -25.86 6.94
C LYS A 416 -5.41 -26.33 7.77
N LYS A 417 -5.79 -25.57 8.79
CA LYS A 417 -6.98 -25.86 9.60
C LYS A 417 -8.27 -25.76 8.79
N LEU A 418 -8.32 -24.85 7.85
CA LEU A 418 -9.47 -24.61 6.97
C LEU A 418 -9.57 -25.61 5.82
N PHE A 419 -8.43 -25.87 5.24
CA PHE A 419 -8.25 -26.65 4.04
C PHE A 419 -7.33 -27.82 4.35
N LEU A 420 -7.88 -28.88 4.91
CA LEU A 420 -7.16 -30.07 5.36
C LEU A 420 -6.36 -30.75 4.24
N GLN A 421 -6.84 -30.66 3.01
CA GLN A 421 -6.19 -31.23 1.82
C GLN A 421 -4.97 -30.39 1.37
N PHE A 422 -4.76 -29.18 1.91
CA PHE A 422 -3.62 -28.36 1.56
C PHE A 422 -2.31 -28.95 2.08
N ASP A 423 -1.41 -29.28 1.18
CA ASP A 423 -0.10 -29.84 1.51
C ASP A 423 0.91 -28.73 1.82
N LEU A 424 1.21 -28.55 3.11
CA LEU A 424 2.20 -27.57 3.58
C LEU A 424 3.62 -27.92 3.10
N LYS A 425 3.95 -29.22 2.97
CA LYS A 425 5.28 -29.63 2.52
C LYS A 425 5.48 -29.24 1.06
N GLU A 426 4.47 -29.51 0.23
CA GLU A 426 4.48 -29.09 -1.17
C GLU A 426 4.63 -27.56 -1.28
N TRP A 427 3.87 -26.80 -0.52
CA TRP A 427 3.96 -25.33 -0.53
C TRP A 427 5.35 -24.84 -0.11
N LEU A 428 5.93 -25.42 0.97
CA LEU A 428 7.28 -25.07 1.42
C LEU A 428 8.34 -25.37 0.37
N VAL A 429 8.26 -26.51 -0.30
CA VAL A 429 9.20 -26.89 -1.36
C VAL A 429 9.01 -26.02 -2.60
N GLU A 430 7.79 -25.87 -3.08
CA GLU A 430 7.49 -25.16 -4.32
C GLU A 430 7.70 -23.63 -4.21
N ILE A 431 7.47 -23.07 -3.04
CA ILE A 431 7.57 -21.63 -2.85
C ILE A 431 8.87 -21.27 -2.11
N VAL A 432 9.06 -21.72 -0.87
CA VAL A 432 10.18 -21.27 -0.05
C VAL A 432 11.50 -21.85 -0.56
N LEU A 433 11.61 -23.17 -0.72
CA LEU A 433 12.87 -23.80 -1.12
C LEU A 433 13.30 -23.37 -2.54
N LYS A 434 12.41 -23.45 -3.52
CA LYS A 434 12.74 -23.05 -4.91
C LYS A 434 13.08 -21.57 -5.01
N SER A 435 12.32 -20.68 -4.33
CA SER A 435 12.64 -19.26 -4.28
C SER A 435 13.98 -18.99 -3.60
N SER A 436 14.29 -19.66 -2.49
CA SER A 436 15.58 -19.52 -1.80
C SER A 436 16.76 -19.95 -2.68
N ILE A 437 16.62 -21.04 -3.44
CA ILE A 437 17.63 -21.50 -4.40
C ILE A 437 17.83 -20.44 -5.50
N ILE A 438 16.75 -19.92 -6.06
CA ILE A 438 16.82 -18.87 -7.10
C ILE A 438 17.50 -17.62 -6.57
N VAL A 439 17.11 -17.17 -5.37
CA VAL A 439 17.72 -16.01 -4.69
C VAL A 439 19.22 -16.25 -4.46
N PHE A 440 19.58 -17.40 -3.93
CA PHE A 440 20.98 -17.74 -3.63
C PHE A 440 21.84 -17.73 -4.89
N ILE A 441 21.44 -18.46 -5.95
CA ILE A 441 22.20 -18.54 -7.19
C ILE A 441 22.26 -17.16 -7.87
N SER A 442 21.13 -16.44 -7.94
CA SER A 442 21.09 -15.10 -8.51
C SER A 442 22.02 -14.15 -7.78
N THR A 443 22.00 -14.18 -6.45
CA THR A 443 22.86 -13.36 -5.59
C THR A 443 24.34 -13.67 -5.82
N CYS A 444 24.74 -14.96 -5.85
CA CYS A 444 26.12 -15.35 -6.14
C CYS A 444 26.58 -14.88 -7.53
N CYS A 445 25.76 -15.07 -8.55
CA CYS A 445 26.09 -14.65 -9.92
C CYS A 445 26.19 -13.12 -10.03
N THR A 446 25.30 -12.39 -9.36
CA THR A 446 25.30 -10.93 -9.38
C THR A 446 26.51 -10.37 -8.61
N LEU A 447 26.89 -10.98 -7.47
CA LEU A 447 28.09 -10.59 -6.71
C LEU A 447 29.38 -10.79 -7.53
N LEU A 448 29.47 -11.91 -8.27
CA LEU A 448 30.63 -12.15 -9.13
C LEU A 448 30.74 -11.07 -10.22
N LEU A 449 29.64 -10.72 -10.86
CA LEU A 449 29.62 -9.68 -11.86
C LEU A 449 29.91 -8.29 -11.27
N PHE A 450 29.33 -7.99 -10.10
CA PHE A 450 29.49 -6.73 -9.41
C PHE A 450 30.98 -6.43 -9.12
N ASN A 451 31.72 -7.44 -8.67
CA ASN A 451 33.15 -7.31 -8.37
C ASN A 451 34.05 -7.24 -9.61
N MET A 452 33.53 -7.59 -10.80
CA MET A 452 34.28 -7.56 -12.05
C MET A 452 34.07 -6.27 -12.87
N LEU A 453 33.07 -5.47 -12.51
CA LEU A 453 32.67 -4.31 -13.29
C LEU A 453 33.24 -3.02 -12.67
N GLU A 454 34.16 -2.39 -13.41
CA GLU A 454 34.63 -1.01 -13.17
C GLU A 454 34.16 -0.12 -14.32
N CYS A 455 32.99 0.48 -14.18
CA CYS A 455 32.45 1.39 -15.21
C CYS A 455 31.66 2.57 -14.58
N GLN A 456 31.26 3.52 -15.41
CA GLN A 456 30.45 4.67 -14.98
C GLN A 456 29.18 4.22 -14.25
N VAL A 457 28.79 4.97 -13.21
CA VAL A 457 27.68 4.61 -12.28
C VAL A 457 26.40 4.21 -13.01
N LEU A 458 25.97 5.00 -13.99
CA LEU A 458 24.74 4.71 -14.74
C LEU A 458 24.84 3.40 -15.54
N LEU A 459 25.98 3.21 -16.22
CA LEU A 459 26.22 2.00 -17.00
C LEU A 459 26.29 0.76 -16.10
N HIS A 460 26.95 0.88 -14.94
CA HIS A 460 27.04 -0.16 -13.92
C HIS A 460 25.64 -0.59 -13.46
N ILE A 461 24.80 0.36 -13.06
CA ILE A 461 23.41 0.07 -12.65
C ILE A 461 22.67 -0.66 -13.77
N CYS A 462 22.73 -0.14 -15.01
CA CYS A 462 22.03 -0.76 -16.15
C CYS A 462 22.49 -2.20 -16.41
N ILE A 463 23.79 -2.45 -16.38
CA ILE A 463 24.33 -3.79 -16.61
C ILE A 463 23.91 -4.76 -15.49
N ILE A 464 24.06 -4.36 -14.23
CA ILE A 464 23.67 -5.19 -13.08
C ILE A 464 22.17 -5.47 -13.11
N LEU A 465 21.32 -4.46 -13.33
CA LEU A 465 19.88 -4.64 -13.43
C LEU A 465 19.50 -5.61 -14.56
N LEU A 466 20.01 -5.41 -15.77
CA LEU A 466 19.71 -6.27 -16.93
C LEU A 466 20.22 -7.71 -16.73
N PHE A 467 21.42 -7.85 -16.21
CA PHE A 467 22.01 -9.17 -15.95
C PHE A 467 21.21 -9.93 -14.88
N THR A 468 20.96 -9.29 -13.73
CA THR A 468 20.20 -9.91 -12.63
C THR A 468 18.78 -10.24 -13.06
N PHE A 469 18.13 -9.36 -13.83
CA PHE A 469 16.81 -9.59 -14.38
C PHE A 469 16.80 -10.81 -15.33
N SER A 470 17.80 -10.90 -16.24
CA SER A 470 17.91 -11.99 -17.19
C SER A 470 18.20 -13.33 -16.50
N ILE A 471 19.12 -13.34 -15.53
CA ILE A 471 19.44 -14.53 -14.73
C ILE A 471 18.23 -15.00 -13.91
N ASN A 472 17.50 -14.07 -13.28
CA ASN A 472 16.30 -14.41 -12.54
C ASN A 472 15.25 -15.05 -13.43
N ILE A 473 14.96 -14.50 -14.60
CA ILE A 473 14.03 -15.11 -15.56
C ILE A 473 14.49 -16.53 -15.96
N LEU A 474 15.78 -16.71 -16.26
CA LEU A 474 16.34 -18.00 -16.62
C LEU A 474 16.17 -19.03 -15.49
N LEU A 475 16.53 -18.64 -14.25
CA LEU A 475 16.44 -19.51 -13.07
C LEU A 475 14.97 -19.86 -12.74
N MET A 476 14.07 -18.88 -12.80
CA MET A 476 12.64 -19.10 -12.61
C MET A 476 12.10 -20.08 -13.62
N TYR A 477 12.46 -19.93 -14.89
CA TYR A 477 12.04 -20.85 -15.94
C TYR A 477 12.66 -22.26 -15.78
N ARG A 478 13.96 -22.37 -15.43
CA ARG A 478 14.68 -23.64 -15.32
C ARG A 478 14.44 -24.37 -14.00
N CYS A 479 14.46 -23.67 -12.87
CA CYS A 479 14.39 -24.26 -11.54
C CYS A 479 13.01 -24.06 -10.87
N GLY A 480 12.33 -22.96 -11.20
CA GLY A 480 11.10 -22.56 -10.54
C GLY A 480 9.85 -23.24 -11.09
N LEU A 481 9.70 -23.34 -12.40
CA LEU A 481 8.49 -23.82 -13.04
C LEU A 481 8.49 -25.34 -13.19
N ASN A 482 7.31 -25.96 -13.00
CA ASN A 482 7.07 -27.37 -13.25
C ASN A 482 6.91 -27.64 -14.75
N GLN A 483 6.99 -28.92 -15.19
CA GLN A 483 6.89 -29.26 -16.61
C GLN A 483 5.57 -28.80 -17.25
N SER A 484 4.46 -28.95 -16.57
CA SER A 484 3.14 -28.46 -17.02
C SER A 484 3.09 -26.95 -17.20
N GLU A 485 3.63 -26.19 -16.25
CA GLU A 485 3.70 -24.73 -16.30
C GLU A 485 4.58 -24.25 -17.46
N ARG A 486 5.74 -24.92 -17.69
CA ARG A 486 6.63 -24.61 -18.83
C ARG A 486 5.95 -24.92 -20.19
N SER A 487 5.26 -26.06 -20.29
CA SER A 487 4.56 -26.40 -21.52
C SER A 487 3.47 -25.39 -21.86
N PHE A 488 2.73 -24.92 -20.88
CA PHE A 488 1.72 -23.87 -21.02
C PHE A 488 2.31 -22.54 -21.51
N ILE A 489 3.40 -22.08 -20.87
CA ILE A 489 4.09 -20.85 -21.29
C ILE A 489 4.64 -20.97 -22.71
N ASN A 490 5.25 -22.11 -23.05
CA ASN A 490 5.78 -22.36 -24.39
C ASN A 490 4.68 -22.38 -25.47
N GLN A 491 3.51 -22.91 -25.14
CA GLN A 491 2.35 -22.87 -26.00
C GLN A 491 1.82 -21.46 -26.23
N MET A 492 1.68 -20.68 -25.16
CA MET A 492 1.28 -19.27 -25.25
C MET A 492 2.24 -18.43 -26.12
N ILE A 493 3.55 -18.65 -25.98
CA ILE A 493 4.56 -17.95 -26.79
C ILE A 493 4.43 -18.34 -28.26
N LYS A 494 4.25 -19.63 -28.55
CA LYS A 494 4.07 -20.15 -29.94
C LYS A 494 2.79 -19.58 -30.58
N ASP A 495 1.70 -19.49 -29.84
CA ASP A 495 0.43 -18.95 -30.35
C ASP A 495 0.51 -17.47 -30.66
N LYS A 496 1.14 -16.67 -29.76
CA LYS A 496 1.39 -15.25 -30.02
C LYS A 496 2.35 -15.01 -31.19
N THR A 497 3.45 -15.78 -31.30
CA THR A 497 4.37 -15.62 -32.43
C THR A 497 3.73 -16.00 -33.76
N LYS A 498 2.74 -16.90 -33.77
CA LYS A 498 1.93 -17.22 -34.98
C LYS A 498 0.96 -16.08 -35.34
N GLN A 499 0.42 -15.35 -34.32
CA GLN A 499 -0.44 -14.17 -34.56
C GLN A 499 0.33 -12.95 -35.10
N PHE A 500 1.60 -12.77 -34.72
CA PHE A 500 2.46 -11.68 -35.23
C PHE A 500 3.07 -11.99 -36.61
N ARG A 501 3.00 -13.27 -37.08
CA ARG A 501 3.46 -13.66 -38.41
C ARG A 501 2.34 -13.69 -39.48
N LYS A 502 1.11 -13.44 -39.05
CA LYS A 502 -0.03 -13.19 -39.93
C LYS A 502 -0.37 -11.66 -39.90
#